data_c77690110ecf546b82ce49046809ca0b
#
_entry.id   c77690110ecf546b82ce49046809ca0b
#
_cell.length_a   1.000
_cell.length_b   1.000
_cell.length_c   1.000
_cell.angle_alpha   90.00
_cell.angle_beta   90.00
_cell.angle_gamma   90.00
#
_symmetry.space_group_name_H-M   'P 1'
#
loop_
_entity.id
_entity.type
_entity.pdbx_description
1 polymer ?
#
loop_
_entity_poly.entity_id
_entity_poly.type
_entity_poly.pdbx_seq_one_letter_code
_entity_poly.pdbx_strand_id
1 'polypeptide(L)'
;MTNLATNLVTTAEQHPDNTMIAMGGKHLSYAVMHQLAAKLAGDLKASGIEPGDRVALILPNVPAFPVAFFATLYAGGTVVPMNPLLKAGEIDFFFTNSGAKIAFVWPDFVDEVTKGAANSGTLVVPCDPMGPVGDLLTAGEPITSPVERADDDTAIILYTSGTTGRPKGAELTHSNIHLNATRSAVDIAQISPDDVVMGCLPLFHVFGLVVGMHAAVIAGASLALIPRFDPSDAIKTMANEKVTVMLGVPTMYAAILHHPESDSFDASNLRTCCSGGSAMPAEVQRAFEEKFDAQILEGYGLSETSPVASFNMPGRPTKSGTIGVAIPGCEMKLLDEDGKDVGVGGVGEIAIRGDNVMKGYWDNPEATAQAIPDGWFRTGDMATVDDEGYYTIVDRKKDMILRGGMNVYPREVEELIYTHPDVLEVAVVAVPDELLGENVGAAIVLRPGVTTSVEDVQAWTKERIAAYKYPRTVWQVEELPKGPTGKILRREVHPPTA
;
A
#
# COMPACT_ATOMS: atom_id res chain seq x y z
N MET A 1 15.48 -17.15 10.29
CA MET A 1 15.11 -16.05 11.21
C MET A 1 13.83 -16.45 11.88
N THR A 2 13.76 -16.38 13.18
CA THR A 2 12.61 -16.96 13.91
C THR A 2 11.60 -15.93 14.42
N ASN A 3 11.88 -14.63 14.31
CA ASN A 3 10.94 -13.56 14.68
C ASN A 3 11.32 -12.27 13.92
N LEU A 4 10.36 -11.64 13.26
CA LEU A 4 10.53 -10.43 12.47
C LEU A 4 11.10 -9.25 13.30
N ALA A 5 10.80 -9.20 14.62
CA ALA A 5 11.38 -8.20 15.52
C ALA A 5 12.92 -8.26 15.63
N THR A 6 13.54 -9.39 15.27
CA THR A 6 14.99 -9.54 15.22
C THR A 6 15.65 -8.54 14.27
N ASN A 7 14.92 -8.07 13.22
CA ASN A 7 15.43 -7.02 12.33
C ASN A 7 15.76 -5.75 13.10
N LEU A 8 14.84 -5.30 13.98
CA LEU A 8 15.09 -4.11 14.83
C LEU A 8 16.25 -4.33 15.81
N VAL A 9 16.35 -5.53 16.42
CA VAL A 9 17.45 -5.88 17.34
C VAL A 9 18.78 -5.78 16.62
N THR A 10 18.92 -6.49 15.49
CA THR A 10 20.16 -6.54 14.71
C THR A 10 20.59 -5.14 14.25
N THR A 11 19.65 -4.34 13.77
CA THR A 11 19.96 -2.98 13.32
C THR A 11 20.30 -2.05 14.48
N ALA A 12 19.62 -2.17 15.62
CA ALA A 12 19.96 -1.40 16.82
C ALA A 12 21.35 -1.75 17.38
N GLU A 13 21.81 -3.00 17.20
CA GLU A 13 23.18 -3.41 17.56
C GLU A 13 24.23 -2.86 16.58
N GLN A 14 23.92 -2.84 15.28
CA GLN A 14 24.85 -2.41 14.22
C GLN A 14 24.92 -0.88 14.08
N HIS A 15 23.78 -0.21 14.22
CA HIS A 15 23.59 1.22 13.99
C HIS A 15 22.82 1.90 15.13
N PRO A 16 23.26 1.80 16.40
CA PRO A 16 22.49 2.27 17.58
C PRO A 16 22.12 3.75 17.53
N ASP A 17 23.02 4.57 17.01
CA ASP A 17 22.90 6.02 16.99
C ASP A 17 22.20 6.56 15.73
N ASN A 18 22.02 5.72 14.70
CA ASN A 18 21.30 6.13 13.51
C ASN A 18 19.84 6.48 13.87
N THR A 19 19.33 7.53 13.25
CA THR A 19 17.91 7.86 13.35
C THR A 19 17.08 6.75 12.70
N MET A 20 16.17 6.11 13.43
CA MET A 20 15.16 5.23 12.87
C MET A 20 13.93 6.02 12.43
N ILE A 21 13.46 6.94 13.26
CA ILE A 21 12.26 7.75 13.01
C ILE A 21 12.61 9.23 13.11
N ALA A 22 12.27 9.99 12.07
CA ALA A 22 12.27 11.45 12.07
C ALA A 22 10.82 11.95 11.91
N MET A 23 10.39 12.88 12.74
CA MET A 23 9.06 13.49 12.65
C MET A 23 9.04 14.86 13.33
N GLY A 24 8.64 15.91 12.59
CA GLY A 24 8.50 17.26 13.14
C GLY A 24 9.78 17.81 13.79
N GLY A 25 10.94 17.51 13.21
CA GLY A 25 12.25 17.90 13.72
C GLY A 25 12.73 17.13 14.95
N LYS A 26 12.01 16.09 15.38
CA LYS A 26 12.42 15.17 16.43
C LYS A 26 12.94 13.88 15.82
N HIS A 27 14.03 13.35 16.38
CA HIS A 27 14.66 12.14 15.88
C HIS A 27 14.76 11.11 17.02
N LEU A 28 14.37 9.87 16.72
CA LEU A 28 14.48 8.72 17.61
C LEU A 28 15.46 7.73 17.00
N SER A 29 16.53 7.39 17.73
CA SER A 29 17.52 6.45 17.26
C SER A 29 17.05 4.99 17.33
N TYR A 30 17.73 4.10 16.62
CA TYR A 30 17.47 2.66 16.69
C TYR A 30 17.59 2.13 18.11
N ALA A 31 18.59 2.59 18.89
CA ALA A 31 18.75 2.18 20.29
C ALA A 31 17.53 2.58 21.14
N VAL A 32 17.02 3.80 20.97
CA VAL A 32 15.83 4.28 21.68
C VAL A 32 14.59 3.49 21.28
N MET A 33 14.38 3.28 19.96
CA MET A 33 13.24 2.52 19.47
C MET A 33 13.25 1.07 19.95
N HIS A 34 14.41 0.43 19.97
CA HIS A 34 14.60 -0.90 20.54
C HIS A 34 14.21 -0.93 22.03
N GLN A 35 14.70 0.01 22.84
CA GLN A 35 14.37 0.09 24.26
C GLN A 35 12.87 0.28 24.50
N LEU A 36 12.23 1.16 23.75
CA LEU A 36 10.78 1.39 23.84
C LEU A 36 9.98 0.13 23.47
N ALA A 37 10.36 -0.55 22.37
CA ALA A 37 9.71 -1.79 21.97
C ALA A 37 9.89 -2.91 23.00
N ALA A 38 11.09 -3.09 23.53
CA ALA A 38 11.40 -4.09 24.56
C ALA A 38 10.62 -3.84 25.88
N LYS A 39 10.49 -2.57 26.30
CA LYS A 39 9.70 -2.18 27.47
C LYS A 39 8.22 -2.47 27.27
N LEU A 40 7.64 -1.98 26.17
CA LEU A 40 6.23 -2.20 25.87
C LEU A 40 5.92 -3.70 25.68
N ALA A 41 6.84 -4.48 25.13
CA ALA A 41 6.68 -5.92 25.02
C ALA A 41 6.58 -6.62 26.40
N GLY A 42 7.37 -6.16 27.38
CA GLY A 42 7.26 -6.60 28.77
C GLY A 42 5.89 -6.26 29.36
N ASP A 43 5.39 -5.06 29.10
CA ASP A 43 4.06 -4.63 29.55
C ASP A 43 2.92 -5.47 28.90
N LEU A 44 3.06 -5.78 27.60
CA LEU A 44 2.12 -6.68 26.92
C LEU A 44 2.09 -8.08 27.53
N LYS A 45 3.26 -8.65 27.83
CA LYS A 45 3.33 -9.96 28.53
C LYS A 45 2.72 -9.91 29.92
N ALA A 46 2.99 -8.86 30.70
CA ALA A 46 2.39 -8.66 32.03
C ALA A 46 0.87 -8.50 31.94
N SER A 47 0.34 -8.02 30.82
CA SER A 47 -1.09 -7.90 30.53
C SER A 47 -1.71 -9.18 29.97
N GLY A 48 -0.97 -10.28 29.90
CA GLY A 48 -1.47 -11.59 29.48
C GLY A 48 -1.44 -11.85 27.97
N ILE A 49 -0.62 -11.10 27.22
CA ILE A 49 -0.34 -11.41 25.81
C ILE A 49 0.60 -12.61 25.75
N GLU A 50 0.16 -13.65 25.07
CA GLU A 50 0.90 -14.87 24.79
C GLU A 50 1.29 -14.96 23.31
N PRO A 51 2.29 -15.80 22.94
CA PRO A 51 2.67 -16.00 21.55
C PRO A 51 1.48 -16.40 20.67
N GLY A 52 1.29 -15.70 19.57
CA GLY A 52 0.17 -15.87 18.64
C GLY A 52 -1.09 -15.08 19.00
N ASP A 53 -1.15 -14.39 20.13
CA ASP A 53 -2.24 -13.46 20.44
C ASP A 53 -2.20 -12.23 19.52
N ARG A 54 -3.36 -11.68 19.19
CA ARG A 54 -3.49 -10.55 18.28
C ARG A 54 -3.57 -9.25 19.05
N VAL A 55 -2.80 -8.27 18.54
CA VAL A 55 -2.80 -6.88 19.02
C VAL A 55 -3.12 -5.97 17.84
N ALA A 56 -4.20 -5.21 17.95
CA ALA A 56 -4.61 -4.28 16.91
C ALA A 56 -3.90 -2.93 17.05
N LEU A 57 -3.56 -2.32 15.89
CA LEU A 57 -2.96 -0.99 15.82
C LEU A 57 -3.87 -0.08 15.00
N ILE A 58 -4.50 0.91 15.64
CA ILE A 58 -5.39 1.91 15.03
C ILE A 58 -4.72 3.28 15.20
N LEU A 59 -3.59 3.44 14.53
CA LEU A 59 -2.66 4.56 14.66
C LEU A 59 -2.33 5.16 13.29
N PRO A 60 -2.20 6.48 13.16
CA PRO A 60 -1.61 7.10 11.98
C PRO A 60 -0.09 6.87 11.93
N ASN A 61 0.59 7.49 10.95
CA ASN A 61 2.05 7.42 10.84
C ASN A 61 2.73 8.27 11.92
N VAL A 62 2.84 7.74 13.11
CA VAL A 62 3.46 8.36 14.28
C VAL A 62 4.43 7.39 14.96
N PRO A 63 5.39 7.86 15.75
CA PRO A 63 6.39 7.00 16.41
C PRO A 63 5.79 5.86 17.25
N ALA A 64 4.57 6.06 17.80
CA ALA A 64 3.84 5.03 18.54
C ALA A 64 3.53 3.78 17.68
N PHE A 65 3.32 3.94 16.36
CA PHE A 65 3.01 2.82 15.48
C PHE A 65 4.18 1.81 15.41
N PRO A 66 5.41 2.16 15.00
CA PRO A 66 6.52 1.21 14.99
C PRO A 66 6.88 0.69 16.38
N VAL A 67 6.75 1.48 17.45
CA VAL A 67 6.96 1.00 18.82
C VAL A 67 5.99 -0.12 19.18
N ALA A 68 4.67 0.09 18.99
CA ALA A 68 3.65 -0.92 19.29
C ALA A 68 3.75 -2.13 18.36
N PHE A 69 4.10 -1.92 17.09
CA PHE A 69 4.32 -2.97 16.10
C PHE A 69 5.43 -3.92 16.54
N PHE A 70 6.64 -3.38 16.78
CA PHE A 70 7.77 -4.20 17.20
C PHE A 70 7.57 -4.80 18.60
N ALA A 71 6.96 -4.06 19.54
CA ALA A 71 6.65 -4.59 20.87
C ALA A 71 5.74 -5.82 20.82
N THR A 72 4.72 -5.78 19.96
CA THR A 72 3.83 -6.94 19.74
C THR A 72 4.60 -8.16 19.25
N LEU A 73 5.45 -7.96 18.24
CA LEU A 73 6.30 -9.04 17.70
C LEU A 73 7.33 -9.53 18.72
N TYR A 74 7.92 -8.61 19.52
CA TYR A 74 8.82 -8.98 20.62
C TYR A 74 8.15 -9.92 21.63
N ALA A 75 6.89 -9.65 21.97
CA ALA A 75 6.10 -10.49 22.87
C ALA A 75 5.67 -11.83 22.23
N GLY A 76 5.97 -12.03 20.93
CA GLY A 76 5.57 -13.18 20.13
C GLY A 76 4.13 -13.08 19.59
N GLY A 77 3.48 -11.93 19.73
CA GLY A 77 2.13 -11.68 19.26
C GLY A 77 2.05 -11.45 17.73
N THR A 78 0.83 -11.41 17.23
CA THR A 78 0.47 -11.12 15.84
C THR A 78 -0.14 -9.72 15.75
N VAL A 79 0.38 -8.89 14.84
CA VAL A 79 -0.11 -7.52 14.67
C VAL A 79 -1.31 -7.49 13.72
N VAL A 80 -2.33 -6.70 14.05
CA VAL A 80 -3.49 -6.42 13.21
C VAL A 80 -3.53 -4.91 12.93
N PRO A 81 -2.84 -4.43 11.90
CA PRO A 81 -2.88 -3.03 11.51
C PRO A 81 -4.25 -2.68 10.94
N MET A 82 -4.85 -1.60 11.40
CA MET A 82 -6.17 -1.18 10.98
C MET A 82 -6.18 0.30 10.61
N ASN A 83 -6.99 0.65 9.60
CA ASN A 83 -7.19 2.04 9.23
C ASN A 83 -7.85 2.82 10.37
N PRO A 84 -7.28 3.95 10.85
CA PRO A 84 -7.87 4.75 11.91
C PRO A 84 -9.25 5.35 11.59
N LEU A 85 -9.62 5.42 10.31
CA LEU A 85 -10.89 6.00 9.87
C LEU A 85 -12.07 5.00 9.86
N LEU A 86 -11.85 3.75 10.25
CA LEU A 86 -12.89 2.72 10.35
C LEU A 86 -14.00 3.12 11.34
N LYS A 87 -15.21 2.68 11.07
CA LYS A 87 -16.37 2.91 11.93
C LYS A 87 -16.61 1.73 12.89
N ALA A 88 -17.33 1.99 13.97
CA ALA A 88 -17.57 1.01 15.04
C ALA A 88 -18.03 -0.37 14.54
N GLY A 89 -18.91 -0.41 13.52
CA GLY A 89 -19.38 -1.68 12.95
C GLY A 89 -18.31 -2.47 12.20
N GLU A 90 -17.39 -1.79 11.53
CA GLU A 90 -16.24 -2.41 10.86
C GLU A 90 -15.22 -2.89 11.91
N ILE A 91 -14.96 -2.08 12.93
CA ILE A 91 -14.06 -2.39 14.04
C ILE A 91 -14.56 -3.62 14.81
N ASP A 92 -15.86 -3.70 15.11
CA ASP A 92 -16.48 -4.86 15.77
C ASP A 92 -16.23 -6.15 14.97
N PHE A 93 -16.42 -6.08 13.64
CA PHE A 93 -16.11 -7.22 12.78
C PHE A 93 -14.63 -7.62 12.86
N PHE A 94 -13.70 -6.65 12.75
CA PHE A 94 -12.26 -6.97 12.74
C PHE A 94 -11.78 -7.50 14.10
N PHE A 95 -12.25 -6.92 15.19
CA PHE A 95 -11.90 -7.40 16.53
C PHE A 95 -12.47 -8.79 16.81
N THR A 96 -13.73 -9.01 16.44
CA THR A 96 -14.37 -10.33 16.64
C THR A 96 -13.71 -11.39 15.77
N ASN A 97 -13.43 -11.09 14.48
CA ASN A 97 -12.82 -12.05 13.56
C ASN A 97 -11.35 -12.32 13.91
N SER A 98 -10.55 -11.29 14.18
CA SER A 98 -9.15 -11.49 14.58
C SER A 98 -8.99 -12.04 15.99
N GLY A 99 -9.95 -11.81 16.87
CA GLY A 99 -9.84 -12.08 18.30
C GLY A 99 -8.75 -11.25 18.96
N ALA A 100 -8.59 -9.96 18.55
CA ALA A 100 -7.60 -9.07 19.13
C ALA A 100 -7.85 -8.86 20.63
N LYS A 101 -6.84 -9.08 21.46
CA LYS A 101 -6.92 -8.91 22.93
C LYS A 101 -6.72 -7.46 23.35
N ILE A 102 -5.84 -6.74 22.67
CA ILE A 102 -5.47 -5.35 22.96
C ILE A 102 -5.53 -4.57 21.65
N ALA A 103 -5.97 -3.31 21.71
CA ALA A 103 -5.92 -2.36 20.61
C ALA A 103 -5.23 -1.06 21.06
N PHE A 104 -4.11 -0.70 20.43
CA PHE A 104 -3.49 0.60 20.57
C PHE A 104 -4.18 1.60 19.64
N VAL A 105 -4.66 2.69 20.20
CA VAL A 105 -5.59 3.59 19.50
C VAL A 105 -5.11 5.04 19.59
N TRP A 106 -5.15 5.74 18.47
CA TRP A 106 -4.95 7.17 18.42
C TRP A 106 -6.07 7.89 19.19
N PRO A 107 -5.77 8.91 20.02
CA PRO A 107 -6.75 9.53 20.91
C PRO A 107 -8.03 9.98 20.24
N ASP A 108 -7.96 10.55 19.03
CA ASP A 108 -9.13 11.06 18.29
C ASP A 108 -10.13 9.97 17.89
N PHE A 109 -9.73 8.70 17.89
CA PHE A 109 -10.56 7.57 17.48
C PHE A 109 -11.02 6.67 18.63
N VAL A 110 -10.66 6.98 19.88
CA VAL A 110 -10.94 6.16 21.06
C VAL A 110 -12.44 5.90 21.24
N ASP A 111 -13.27 6.92 21.07
CA ASP A 111 -14.73 6.79 21.24
C ASP A 111 -15.33 5.80 20.23
N GLU A 112 -14.91 5.91 18.97
CA GLU A 112 -15.40 5.04 17.90
C GLU A 112 -14.89 3.59 18.08
N VAL A 113 -13.62 3.44 18.45
CA VAL A 113 -13.00 2.14 18.71
C VAL A 113 -13.61 1.47 19.95
N THR A 114 -13.89 2.23 21.01
CA THR A 114 -14.54 1.71 22.22
C THR A 114 -15.94 1.16 21.92
N LYS A 115 -16.72 1.83 21.07
CA LYS A 115 -18.01 1.32 20.60
C LYS A 115 -17.83 0.01 19.82
N GLY A 116 -16.84 -0.07 18.92
CA GLY A 116 -16.53 -1.28 18.15
C GLY A 116 -16.00 -2.43 19.00
N ALA A 117 -15.36 -2.16 20.15
CA ALA A 117 -14.84 -3.15 21.07
C ALA A 117 -15.90 -3.77 21.99
N ALA A 118 -17.13 -3.27 22.02
CA ALA A 118 -18.15 -3.65 23.01
C ALA A 118 -18.49 -5.13 23.03
N ASN A 119 -18.40 -5.83 21.89
CA ASN A 119 -18.74 -7.26 21.79
C ASN A 119 -17.51 -8.19 21.84
N SER A 120 -16.32 -7.70 21.54
CA SER A 120 -15.09 -8.51 21.40
C SER A 120 -14.34 -8.69 22.72
N GLY A 121 -14.55 -7.81 23.69
CA GLY A 121 -13.76 -7.77 24.93
C GLY A 121 -12.32 -7.26 24.73
N THR A 122 -12.01 -6.66 23.58
CA THR A 122 -10.71 -6.08 23.28
C THR A 122 -10.42 -4.90 24.22
N LEU A 123 -9.28 -4.92 24.89
CA LEU A 123 -8.83 -3.81 25.74
C LEU A 123 -8.36 -2.65 24.84
N VAL A 124 -9.04 -1.51 24.92
CA VAL A 124 -8.70 -0.30 24.18
C VAL A 124 -7.67 0.52 24.98
N VAL A 125 -6.50 0.76 24.39
CA VAL A 125 -5.38 1.47 25.00
C VAL A 125 -5.08 2.74 24.18
N PRO A 126 -5.50 3.92 24.66
CA PRO A 126 -5.13 5.19 24.02
C PRO A 126 -3.61 5.40 24.03
N CYS A 127 -3.07 5.90 22.93
CA CYS A 127 -1.66 6.22 22.79
C CYS A 127 -1.45 7.73 22.76
N ASP A 128 -0.63 8.28 23.67
CA ASP A 128 -0.19 9.66 23.53
C ASP A 128 0.68 9.79 22.27
N PRO A 129 0.38 10.74 21.38
CA PRO A 129 1.15 10.98 20.15
C PRO A 129 2.64 11.18 20.35
N MET A 130 3.01 11.81 21.46
CA MET A 130 4.36 12.25 21.81
C MET A 130 4.85 11.71 23.15
N GLY A 131 4.03 10.90 23.81
CA GLY A 131 4.29 10.32 25.12
C GLY A 131 4.56 8.81 25.08
N PRO A 132 4.60 8.18 26.24
CA PRO A 132 4.70 6.73 26.36
C PRO A 132 3.56 6.04 25.64
N VAL A 133 3.87 4.97 24.93
CA VAL A 133 2.84 4.15 24.28
C VAL A 133 2.19 3.29 25.36
N GLY A 134 0.88 3.51 25.57
CA GLY A 134 0.09 2.67 26.45
C GLY A 134 0.31 2.90 27.93
N ASP A 135 0.09 4.10 28.44
CA ASP A 135 0.17 4.44 29.87
C ASP A 135 -0.61 3.50 30.80
N LEU A 136 -1.58 2.76 30.27
CA LEU A 136 -2.34 1.71 31.01
C LEU A 136 -1.55 0.39 31.18
N LEU A 137 -0.41 0.23 30.48
CA LEU A 137 0.41 -0.96 30.46
C LEU A 137 1.81 -0.65 31.04
N THR A 138 1.94 -0.60 32.35
CA THR A 138 3.19 -0.14 32.99
C THR A 138 3.85 -1.18 33.91
N ALA A 139 3.26 -2.38 34.04
CA ALA A 139 3.65 -3.34 35.06
C ALA A 139 4.77 -4.33 34.65
N GLY A 140 5.17 -4.33 33.36
CA GLY A 140 6.13 -5.29 32.83
C GLY A 140 7.57 -4.82 32.95
N GLU A 141 8.49 -5.76 33.13
CA GLU A 141 9.93 -5.51 32.95
C GLU A 141 10.29 -5.65 31.46
N PRO A 142 11.24 -4.83 30.94
CA PRO A 142 11.67 -4.97 29.56
C PRO A 142 12.14 -6.39 29.25
N ILE A 143 11.73 -6.94 28.12
CA ILE A 143 12.23 -8.24 27.67
C ILE A 143 13.53 -8.07 26.86
N THR A 144 14.51 -8.91 27.15
CA THR A 144 15.88 -8.76 26.62
C THR A 144 16.03 -9.23 25.17
N SER A 145 15.14 -10.11 24.70
CA SER A 145 15.15 -10.64 23.35
C SER A 145 13.74 -11.01 22.89
N PRO A 146 13.44 -10.92 21.58
CA PRO A 146 12.14 -11.36 21.06
C PRO A 146 11.84 -12.81 21.36
N VAL A 147 10.58 -13.12 21.66
CA VAL A 147 10.09 -14.50 21.80
C VAL A 147 10.32 -15.26 20.49
N GLU A 148 10.85 -16.48 20.58
CA GLU A 148 11.04 -17.33 19.39
C GLU A 148 9.72 -17.63 18.69
N ARG A 149 9.74 -17.53 17.36
CA ARG A 149 8.63 -17.86 16.47
C ARG A 149 9.15 -18.70 15.30
N ALA A 150 8.30 -19.56 14.74
CA ALA A 150 8.63 -20.23 13.49
C ALA A 150 8.56 -19.24 12.30
N ASP A 151 9.31 -19.51 11.25
CA ASP A 151 9.34 -18.67 10.05
C ASP A 151 7.97 -18.58 9.36
N ASP A 152 7.16 -19.62 9.48
CA ASP A 152 5.78 -19.75 8.95
C ASP A 152 4.67 -19.38 9.96
N ASP A 153 5.04 -18.93 11.17
CA ASP A 153 4.07 -18.33 12.10
C ASP A 153 3.56 -17.00 11.55
N THR A 154 2.28 -16.73 11.82
CA THR A 154 1.63 -15.48 11.40
C THR A 154 2.15 -14.30 12.21
N ALA A 155 2.82 -13.37 11.54
CA ALA A 155 3.31 -12.12 12.12
C ALA A 155 2.26 -11.00 12.05
N ILE A 156 1.50 -10.97 10.95
CA ILE A 156 0.56 -9.89 10.64
C ILE A 156 -0.72 -10.49 10.04
N ILE A 157 -1.88 -9.93 10.43
CA ILE A 157 -3.15 -10.15 9.74
C ILE A 157 -3.58 -8.82 9.13
N LEU A 158 -3.57 -8.73 7.80
CA LEU A 158 -4.00 -7.54 7.07
C LEU A 158 -5.35 -7.75 6.42
N TYR A 159 -6.34 -6.95 6.82
CA TYR A 159 -7.67 -7.02 6.23
C TYR A 159 -7.74 -6.31 4.89
N THR A 160 -8.20 -7.04 3.87
CA THR A 160 -8.43 -6.53 2.52
C THR A 160 -9.91 -6.44 2.23
N SER A 161 -10.33 -5.43 1.46
CA SER A 161 -11.69 -5.33 0.95
C SER A 161 -11.88 -6.40 -0.14
N GLY A 162 -12.27 -7.60 0.25
CA GLY A 162 -12.49 -8.71 -0.67
C GLY A 162 -13.50 -8.38 -1.76
N THR A 163 -13.41 -9.07 -2.90
CA THR A 163 -14.34 -8.96 -4.03
C THR A 163 -15.77 -9.37 -3.69
N THR A 164 -15.99 -10.04 -2.56
CA THR A 164 -17.26 -10.65 -2.13
C THR A 164 -17.99 -9.87 -1.03
N GLY A 165 -17.57 -8.65 -0.71
CA GLY A 165 -18.28 -7.72 0.18
C GLY A 165 -17.84 -7.72 1.65
N ARG A 166 -17.35 -8.81 2.22
CA ARG A 166 -16.78 -8.81 3.59
C ARG A 166 -15.26 -8.81 3.53
N PRO A 167 -14.56 -7.98 4.35
CA PRO A 167 -13.11 -7.99 4.43
C PRO A 167 -12.57 -9.38 4.82
N LYS A 168 -11.41 -9.75 4.27
CA LYS A 168 -10.70 -10.98 4.59
C LYS A 168 -9.33 -10.61 5.17
N GLY A 169 -8.91 -11.27 6.24
CA GLY A 169 -7.61 -11.07 6.85
C GLY A 169 -6.54 -11.93 6.14
N ALA A 170 -5.65 -11.33 5.38
CA ALA A 170 -4.49 -12.04 4.81
C ALA A 170 -3.47 -12.33 5.92
N GLU A 171 -3.10 -13.60 6.11
CA GLU A 171 -2.07 -14.02 7.05
C GLU A 171 -0.70 -13.92 6.42
N LEU A 172 0.13 -12.99 6.91
CA LEU A 172 1.50 -12.80 6.48
C LEU A 172 2.44 -13.32 7.56
N THR A 173 3.32 -14.23 7.16
CA THR A 173 4.26 -14.88 8.08
C THR A 173 5.48 -14.00 8.37
N HIS A 174 6.24 -14.34 9.40
CA HIS A 174 7.52 -13.68 9.67
C HIS A 174 8.45 -13.73 8.46
N SER A 175 8.51 -14.87 7.77
CA SER A 175 9.32 -15.07 6.56
C SER A 175 8.82 -14.23 5.38
N ASN A 176 7.51 -14.22 5.11
CA ASN A 176 6.95 -13.43 4.01
C ASN A 176 7.39 -11.96 4.09
N ILE A 177 7.22 -11.34 5.27
CA ILE A 177 7.54 -9.92 5.48
C ILE A 177 9.05 -9.68 5.42
N HIS A 178 9.84 -10.51 6.10
CA HIS A 178 11.30 -10.35 6.11
C HIS A 178 11.91 -10.42 4.71
N LEU A 179 11.56 -11.45 3.93
CA LEU A 179 12.11 -11.65 2.60
C LEU A 179 11.66 -10.54 1.64
N ASN A 180 10.40 -10.15 1.69
CA ASN A 180 9.89 -9.08 0.83
C ASN A 180 10.51 -7.71 1.18
N ALA A 181 10.64 -7.38 2.47
CA ALA A 181 11.30 -6.17 2.93
C ALA A 181 12.80 -6.15 2.56
N THR A 182 13.48 -7.29 2.67
CA THR A 182 14.90 -7.42 2.27
C THR A 182 15.07 -7.16 0.78
N ARG A 183 14.24 -7.76 -0.07
CA ARG A 183 14.26 -7.53 -1.52
C ARG A 183 13.93 -6.07 -1.87
N SER A 184 12.98 -5.49 -1.14
CA SER A 184 12.62 -4.08 -1.32
C SER A 184 13.78 -3.14 -0.97
N ALA A 185 14.50 -3.43 0.12
CA ALA A 185 15.65 -2.65 0.56
C ALA A 185 16.85 -2.82 -0.37
N VAL A 186 17.20 -4.07 -0.72
CA VAL A 186 18.46 -4.41 -1.40
C VAL A 186 18.32 -4.35 -2.91
N ASP A 187 17.27 -5.01 -3.46
CA ASP A 187 17.17 -5.23 -4.91
C ASP A 187 16.42 -4.09 -5.62
N ILE A 188 15.45 -3.46 -4.94
CA ILE A 188 14.55 -2.47 -5.55
C ILE A 188 15.01 -1.05 -5.24
N ALA A 189 14.88 -0.60 -3.98
CA ALA A 189 15.17 0.79 -3.62
C ALA A 189 16.66 1.04 -3.29
N GLN A 190 17.46 -0.03 -3.17
CA GLN A 190 18.90 -0.02 -2.86
C GLN A 190 19.20 0.90 -1.66
N ILE A 191 18.47 0.67 -0.56
CA ILE A 191 18.54 1.48 0.65
C ILE A 191 19.81 1.15 1.43
N SER A 192 20.48 2.19 1.91
CA SER A 192 21.67 2.13 2.78
C SER A 192 21.41 2.79 4.14
N PRO A 193 22.30 2.65 5.12
CA PRO A 193 22.17 3.31 6.43
C PRO A 193 22.16 4.84 6.38
N ASP A 194 22.64 5.43 5.28
CA ASP A 194 22.72 6.88 5.09
C ASP A 194 21.44 7.45 4.43
N ASP A 195 20.49 6.59 4.04
CA ASP A 195 19.28 7.00 3.37
C ASP A 195 18.18 7.47 4.34
N VAL A 196 17.35 8.35 3.82
CA VAL A 196 16.12 8.80 4.47
C VAL A 196 14.93 8.45 3.59
N VAL A 197 14.11 7.52 4.06
CA VAL A 197 12.91 7.05 3.36
C VAL A 197 11.73 7.92 3.75
N MET A 198 10.95 8.38 2.78
CA MET A 198 9.72 9.15 3.01
C MET A 198 8.61 8.27 3.59
N GLY A 199 8.17 8.54 4.80
CA GLY A 199 7.12 7.82 5.51
C GLY A 199 5.73 8.44 5.32
N CYS A 200 5.30 8.68 4.08
CA CYS A 200 4.00 9.26 3.75
C CYS A 200 2.92 8.22 3.44
N LEU A 201 3.30 7.00 3.05
CA LEU A 201 2.37 5.90 2.88
C LEU A 201 1.85 5.42 4.23
N PRO A 202 0.55 5.10 4.37
CA PRO A 202 0.00 4.60 5.63
C PRO A 202 0.72 3.34 6.12
N LEU A 203 1.19 3.35 7.37
CA LEU A 203 1.85 2.19 7.99
C LEU A 203 0.89 1.04 8.29
N PHE A 204 -0.41 1.30 8.37
CA PHE A 204 -1.42 0.25 8.46
C PHE A 204 -1.67 -0.47 7.13
N HIS A 205 -1.08 0.00 6.04
CA HIS A 205 -1.13 -0.65 4.71
C HIS A 205 0.21 -1.31 4.40
N VAL A 206 0.16 -2.49 3.78
CA VAL A 206 1.33 -3.33 3.54
C VAL A 206 2.47 -2.63 2.78
N PHE A 207 2.17 -1.69 1.87
CA PHE A 207 3.20 -0.96 1.12
C PHE A 207 4.02 -0.05 2.05
N GLY A 208 3.36 0.80 2.85
CA GLY A 208 4.05 1.63 3.85
C GLY A 208 4.74 0.80 4.94
N LEU A 209 4.09 -0.28 5.37
CA LEU A 209 4.59 -1.16 6.42
C LEU A 209 5.86 -1.91 6.01
N VAL A 210 5.86 -2.56 4.85
CA VAL A 210 6.93 -3.49 4.44
C VAL A 210 7.98 -2.79 3.61
N VAL A 211 7.59 -2.13 2.52
CA VAL A 211 8.53 -1.44 1.61
C VAL A 211 9.04 -0.14 2.21
N GLY A 212 8.21 0.52 3.06
CA GLY A 212 8.62 1.71 3.81
C GLY A 212 9.37 1.35 5.09
N MET A 213 8.64 0.99 6.14
CA MET A 213 9.18 0.83 7.49
C MET A 213 10.16 -0.33 7.62
N HIS A 214 9.76 -1.56 7.20
CA HIS A 214 10.63 -2.73 7.38
C HIS A 214 11.88 -2.68 6.50
N ALA A 215 11.77 -2.22 5.25
CA ALA A 215 12.93 -2.07 4.39
C ALA A 215 13.94 -1.05 4.96
N ALA A 216 13.45 0.09 5.48
CA ALA A 216 14.29 1.07 6.17
C ALA A 216 14.98 0.46 7.41
N VAL A 217 14.22 -0.30 8.23
CA VAL A 217 14.78 -0.97 9.42
C VAL A 217 15.86 -1.97 9.06
N ILE A 218 15.64 -2.81 8.06
CA ILE A 218 16.64 -3.80 7.60
C ILE A 218 17.92 -3.11 7.12
N ALA A 219 17.78 -1.98 6.42
CA ALA A 219 18.90 -1.23 5.87
C ALA A 219 19.62 -0.34 6.91
N GLY A 220 19.06 -0.11 8.10
CA GLY A 220 19.60 0.85 9.07
C GLY A 220 19.33 2.31 8.71
N ALA A 221 18.39 2.56 7.80
CA ALA A 221 18.02 3.88 7.28
C ALA A 221 17.00 4.61 8.17
N SER A 222 16.83 5.90 7.93
CA SER A 222 15.83 6.72 8.61
C SER A 222 14.47 6.64 7.88
N LEU A 223 13.37 6.71 8.64
CA LEU A 223 12.01 6.87 8.13
C LEU A 223 11.46 8.23 8.56
N ALA A 224 11.29 9.16 7.62
CA ALA A 224 10.74 10.49 7.86
C ALA A 224 9.21 10.45 7.78
N LEU A 225 8.54 10.44 8.95
CA LEU A 225 7.10 10.27 9.06
C LEU A 225 6.33 11.57 8.86
N ILE A 226 5.24 11.49 8.11
CA ILE A 226 4.13 12.46 8.17
C ILE A 226 2.85 11.70 8.54
N PRO A 227 2.08 12.20 9.53
CA PRO A 227 0.92 11.49 10.06
C PRO A 227 -0.17 11.24 9.01
N ARG A 228 -0.35 12.20 8.11
CA ARG A 228 -1.25 12.15 6.97
C ARG A 228 -0.58 12.85 5.79
N PHE A 229 -0.72 12.29 4.59
CA PHE A 229 -0.19 12.92 3.38
C PHE A 229 -0.87 14.26 3.14
N ASP A 230 -0.06 15.29 3.02
CA ASP A 230 -0.36 16.62 2.49
C ASP A 230 0.82 17.02 1.61
N PRO A 231 0.63 17.57 0.39
CA PRO A 231 1.74 17.85 -0.53
C PRO A 231 2.70 18.92 0.00
N SER A 232 2.21 19.94 0.74
CA SER A 232 3.09 20.96 1.37
C SER A 232 3.94 20.36 2.48
N ASP A 233 3.33 19.54 3.36
CA ASP A 233 4.05 18.86 4.44
C ASP A 233 5.05 17.85 3.87
N ALA A 234 4.71 17.16 2.79
CA ALA A 234 5.61 16.23 2.11
C ALA A 234 6.84 16.96 1.55
N ILE A 235 6.66 18.07 0.82
CA ILE A 235 7.75 18.90 0.27
C ILE A 235 8.64 19.42 1.40
N LYS A 236 8.06 19.98 2.47
CA LYS A 236 8.80 20.46 3.64
C LYS A 236 9.59 19.36 4.34
N THR A 237 8.99 18.18 4.51
CA THR A 237 9.67 17.03 5.12
C THR A 237 10.81 16.54 4.24
N MET A 238 10.60 16.43 2.91
CA MET A 238 11.65 16.06 1.98
C MET A 238 12.85 17.02 2.04
N ALA A 239 12.59 18.33 2.11
CA ALA A 239 13.64 19.33 2.22
C ALA A 239 14.38 19.28 3.59
N ASN A 240 13.62 19.26 4.68
CA ASN A 240 14.17 19.37 6.05
C ASN A 240 14.94 18.10 6.46
N GLU A 241 14.40 16.92 6.13
CA GLU A 241 15.00 15.63 6.48
C GLU A 241 15.92 15.09 5.36
N LYS A 242 16.08 15.83 4.25
CA LYS A 242 16.93 15.45 3.10
C LYS A 242 16.56 14.05 2.57
N VAL A 243 15.29 13.83 2.32
CA VAL A 243 14.76 12.54 1.85
C VAL A 243 15.48 12.10 0.57
N THR A 244 15.95 10.85 0.57
CA THR A 244 16.67 10.25 -0.56
C THR A 244 15.83 9.23 -1.33
N VAL A 245 14.84 8.62 -0.65
CA VAL A 245 13.95 7.60 -1.22
C VAL A 245 12.50 7.99 -0.97
N MET A 246 11.73 8.18 -2.04
CA MET A 246 10.30 8.45 -1.95
C MET A 246 9.49 7.22 -2.35
N LEU A 247 8.58 6.80 -1.47
CA LEU A 247 7.59 5.77 -1.75
C LEU A 247 6.21 6.40 -1.79
N GLY A 248 5.47 6.19 -2.87
CA GLY A 248 4.17 6.84 -3.02
C GLY A 248 3.23 6.11 -3.96
N VAL A 249 1.99 6.58 -3.99
CA VAL A 249 1.01 6.24 -5.03
C VAL A 249 0.97 7.35 -6.08
N PRO A 250 0.50 7.09 -7.31
CA PRO A 250 0.53 8.09 -8.40
C PRO A 250 -0.10 9.44 -8.05
N THR A 251 -1.18 9.45 -7.27
CA THR A 251 -1.84 10.68 -6.83
C THR A 251 -0.97 11.55 -5.91
N MET A 252 -0.08 10.94 -5.12
CA MET A 252 0.89 11.67 -4.29
C MET A 252 1.95 12.36 -5.17
N TYR A 253 2.46 11.65 -6.18
CA TYR A 253 3.40 12.21 -7.15
C TYR A 253 2.78 13.37 -7.94
N ALA A 254 1.54 13.21 -8.43
CA ALA A 254 0.82 14.27 -9.11
C ALA A 254 0.57 15.49 -8.20
N ALA A 255 0.19 15.26 -6.93
CA ALA A 255 -0.05 16.34 -5.97
C ALA A 255 1.22 17.14 -5.67
N ILE A 256 2.37 16.48 -5.49
CA ILE A 256 3.67 17.15 -5.30
C ILE A 256 4.09 17.90 -6.57
N LEU A 257 3.98 17.25 -7.74
CA LEU A 257 4.37 17.81 -9.04
C LEU A 257 3.68 19.15 -9.32
N HIS A 258 2.38 19.24 -8.99
CA HIS A 258 1.55 20.40 -9.26
C HIS A 258 1.44 21.40 -8.10
N HIS A 259 2.07 21.12 -6.96
CA HIS A 259 2.04 22.04 -5.81
C HIS A 259 2.91 23.27 -6.07
N PRO A 260 2.46 24.50 -5.74
CA PRO A 260 3.25 25.72 -5.97
C PRO A 260 4.64 25.70 -5.31
N GLU A 261 4.77 25.11 -4.11
CA GLU A 261 6.04 25.02 -3.41
C GLU A 261 7.06 24.11 -4.13
N SER A 262 6.61 23.25 -5.05
CA SER A 262 7.48 22.33 -5.78
C SER A 262 8.46 23.03 -6.74
N ASP A 263 8.17 24.27 -7.15
CA ASP A 263 9.05 25.04 -8.03
C ASP A 263 10.31 25.60 -7.31
N SER A 264 10.24 25.71 -5.99
CA SER A 264 11.33 26.17 -5.12
C SER A 264 11.95 25.07 -4.27
N PHE A 265 11.46 23.85 -4.38
CA PHE A 265 11.95 22.70 -3.64
C PHE A 265 13.27 22.18 -4.23
N ASP A 266 14.29 22.06 -3.39
CA ASP A 266 15.54 21.38 -3.74
C ASP A 266 15.41 19.87 -3.57
N ALA A 267 15.23 19.18 -4.67
CA ALA A 267 15.10 17.71 -4.72
C ALA A 267 16.44 16.99 -4.91
N SER A 268 17.57 17.67 -4.84
CA SER A 268 18.91 17.12 -5.17
C SER A 268 19.32 15.90 -4.33
N ASN A 269 18.69 15.69 -3.18
CA ASN A 269 18.90 14.48 -2.37
C ASN A 269 18.08 13.27 -2.84
N LEU A 270 16.99 13.51 -3.60
CA LEU A 270 16.07 12.47 -4.01
C LEU A 270 16.67 11.64 -5.15
N ARG A 271 17.00 10.37 -4.88
CA ARG A 271 17.67 9.50 -5.84
C ARG A 271 16.78 8.38 -6.40
N THR A 272 15.81 7.92 -5.63
CA THR A 272 14.94 6.81 -6.01
C THR A 272 13.51 7.10 -5.60
N CYS A 273 12.60 6.92 -6.54
CA CYS A 273 11.16 6.98 -6.29
C CYS A 273 10.54 5.64 -6.66
N CYS A 274 9.66 5.12 -5.79
CA CYS A 274 8.93 3.89 -6.04
C CYS A 274 7.42 4.18 -6.05
N SER A 275 6.75 3.81 -7.12
CA SER A 275 5.29 3.94 -7.25
C SER A 275 4.62 2.59 -7.25
N GLY A 276 3.48 2.47 -6.58
CA GLY A 276 2.68 1.24 -6.53
C GLY A 276 1.26 1.49 -6.05
N GLY A 277 0.47 0.41 -5.90
CA GLY A 277 -0.91 0.46 -5.44
C GLY A 277 -1.94 0.86 -6.50
N SER A 278 -1.56 1.60 -7.51
CA SER A 278 -2.33 1.85 -8.74
C SER A 278 -1.39 2.13 -9.90
N ALA A 279 -1.90 2.08 -11.13
CA ALA A 279 -1.12 2.34 -12.32
C ALA A 279 -0.58 3.78 -12.33
N MET A 280 0.68 3.95 -12.68
CA MET A 280 1.32 5.25 -12.82
C MET A 280 1.01 5.84 -14.21
N PRO A 281 0.31 6.98 -14.30
CA PRO A 281 0.12 7.62 -15.60
C PRO A 281 1.46 8.05 -16.18
N ALA A 282 1.72 7.66 -17.44
CA ALA A 282 3.00 7.91 -18.09
C ALA A 282 3.39 9.40 -18.13
N GLU A 283 2.42 10.30 -18.33
CA GLU A 283 2.64 11.73 -18.32
C GLU A 283 3.04 12.29 -16.95
N VAL A 284 2.45 11.77 -15.87
CA VAL A 284 2.82 12.16 -14.49
C VAL A 284 4.23 11.68 -14.19
N GLN A 285 4.55 10.43 -14.56
CA GLN A 285 5.90 9.88 -14.41
C GLN A 285 6.92 10.74 -15.12
N ARG A 286 6.73 10.98 -16.42
CA ARG A 286 7.66 11.78 -17.26
C ARG A 286 7.85 13.19 -16.69
N ALA A 287 6.76 13.88 -16.36
CA ALA A 287 6.83 15.26 -15.85
C ALA A 287 7.50 15.35 -14.48
N PHE A 288 7.30 14.34 -13.60
CA PHE A 288 7.95 14.30 -12.29
C PHE A 288 9.45 14.03 -12.44
N GLU A 289 9.84 13.03 -13.25
CA GLU A 289 11.25 12.69 -13.52
C GLU A 289 12.01 13.86 -14.15
N GLU A 290 11.38 14.58 -15.10
CA GLU A 290 11.97 15.77 -15.76
C GLU A 290 12.15 16.93 -14.76
N LYS A 291 11.17 17.14 -13.86
CA LYS A 291 11.20 18.26 -12.90
C LYS A 291 12.20 18.05 -11.79
N PHE A 292 12.30 16.84 -11.26
CA PHE A 292 13.03 16.54 -10.02
C PHE A 292 14.34 15.76 -10.25
N ASP A 293 14.66 15.42 -11.50
CA ASP A 293 15.82 14.58 -11.88
C ASP A 293 15.89 13.27 -11.07
N ALA A 294 14.72 12.65 -10.79
CA ALA A 294 14.58 11.47 -9.96
C ALA A 294 13.74 10.40 -10.66
N GLN A 295 14.31 9.22 -10.88
CA GLN A 295 13.64 8.11 -11.58
C GLN A 295 12.51 7.51 -10.73
N ILE A 296 11.34 7.29 -11.35
CA ILE A 296 10.23 6.56 -10.74
C ILE A 296 10.22 5.12 -11.24
N LEU A 297 10.38 4.19 -10.32
CA LEU A 297 10.24 2.75 -10.56
C LEU A 297 8.83 2.33 -10.17
N GLU A 298 8.04 1.85 -11.14
CA GLU A 298 6.71 1.32 -10.87
C GLU A 298 6.78 -0.16 -10.51
N GLY A 299 5.99 -0.56 -9.51
CA GLY A 299 5.85 -1.93 -9.06
C GLY A 299 4.43 -2.34 -8.77
N TYR A 300 4.23 -3.64 -8.62
CA TYR A 300 2.95 -4.26 -8.39
C TYR A 300 3.00 -5.26 -7.23
N GLY A 301 1.86 -5.30 -6.54
CA GLY A 301 1.63 -6.25 -5.48
C GLY A 301 0.30 -6.05 -4.78
N LEU A 302 0.01 -6.95 -3.87
CA LEU A 302 -1.22 -7.01 -3.11
C LEU A 302 -0.88 -7.27 -1.63
N SER A 303 -1.82 -7.07 -0.73
CA SER A 303 -1.64 -7.48 0.66
C SER A 303 -1.29 -8.97 0.75
N GLU A 304 -1.92 -9.78 -0.08
CA GLU A 304 -1.72 -11.22 -0.21
C GLU A 304 -0.35 -11.64 -0.77
N THR A 305 0.47 -10.66 -1.23
CA THR A 305 1.83 -10.90 -1.74
C THR A 305 2.94 -10.15 -0.98
N SER A 306 2.65 -9.59 0.19
CA SER A 306 3.57 -9.11 1.24
C SER A 306 4.44 -7.85 1.01
N PRO A 307 4.20 -6.84 0.17
CA PRO A 307 3.24 -6.79 -0.92
C PRO A 307 3.83 -7.14 -2.29
N VAL A 308 5.16 -6.94 -2.52
CA VAL A 308 5.77 -6.84 -3.84
C VAL A 308 5.83 -8.19 -4.53
N ALA A 309 5.33 -8.23 -5.78
CA ALA A 309 5.44 -9.37 -6.69
C ALA A 309 6.28 -9.04 -7.93
N SER A 310 6.16 -7.83 -8.48
CA SER A 310 6.98 -7.36 -9.59
C SER A 310 7.39 -5.91 -9.43
N PHE A 311 8.47 -5.52 -10.11
CA PHE A 311 8.99 -4.14 -10.07
C PHE A 311 9.81 -3.84 -11.33
N ASN A 312 9.83 -2.57 -11.75
CA ASN A 312 10.85 -2.08 -12.65
C ASN A 312 12.18 -2.03 -11.87
N MET A 313 13.08 -2.96 -12.17
CA MET A 313 14.28 -3.22 -11.37
C MET A 313 15.42 -2.26 -11.72
N PRO A 314 16.17 -1.72 -10.74
CA PRO A 314 17.40 -1.00 -11.01
C PRO A 314 18.37 -1.83 -11.88
N GLY A 315 19.10 -1.15 -12.77
CA GLY A 315 20.06 -1.81 -13.68
C GLY A 315 19.43 -2.49 -14.91
N ARG A 316 18.09 -2.46 -15.04
CA ARG A 316 17.36 -2.82 -16.26
C ARG A 316 16.70 -1.57 -16.85
N PRO A 317 16.41 -1.54 -18.17
CA PRO A 317 15.62 -0.45 -18.74
C PRO A 317 14.26 -0.31 -18.04
N THR A 318 13.92 0.88 -17.58
CA THR A 318 12.56 1.16 -17.06
C THR A 318 11.61 1.28 -18.24
N LYS A 319 10.53 0.48 -18.22
CA LYS A 319 9.47 0.54 -19.22
C LYS A 319 8.23 1.19 -18.60
N SER A 320 8.01 2.47 -18.89
CA SER A 320 6.83 3.20 -18.42
C SER A 320 5.54 2.49 -18.83
N GLY A 321 4.54 2.49 -17.96
CA GLY A 321 3.27 1.79 -18.14
C GLY A 321 3.32 0.30 -17.84
N THR A 322 4.49 -0.26 -17.47
CA THR A 322 4.63 -1.65 -17.02
C THR A 322 4.83 -1.70 -15.51
N ILE A 323 4.41 -2.81 -14.92
CA ILE A 323 4.70 -3.13 -13.51
C ILE A 323 6.05 -3.85 -13.33
N GLY A 324 6.91 -3.84 -14.36
CA GLY A 324 8.22 -4.45 -14.35
C GLY A 324 8.20 -5.96 -14.48
N VAL A 325 9.22 -6.60 -13.91
CA VAL A 325 9.44 -8.06 -13.94
C VAL A 325 9.24 -8.66 -12.55
N ALA A 326 9.00 -9.97 -12.47
CA ALA A 326 8.90 -10.67 -11.19
C ALA A 326 10.17 -10.43 -10.34
N ILE A 327 9.99 -10.14 -9.04
CA ILE A 327 11.13 -9.96 -8.11
C ILE A 327 11.80 -11.31 -7.80
N PRO A 328 13.05 -11.32 -7.34
CA PRO A 328 13.73 -12.56 -6.92
C PRO A 328 12.87 -13.37 -5.92
N GLY A 329 12.77 -14.69 -6.10
CA GLY A 329 11.96 -15.59 -5.27
C GLY A 329 10.44 -15.50 -5.50
N CYS A 330 10.01 -14.77 -6.52
CA CYS A 330 8.64 -14.71 -6.98
C CYS A 330 8.54 -15.21 -8.43
N GLU A 331 7.57 -16.06 -8.70
CA GLU A 331 7.23 -16.51 -10.03
C GLU A 331 5.88 -15.92 -10.43
N MET A 332 5.77 -15.46 -11.65
CA MET A 332 4.52 -14.93 -12.22
C MET A 332 4.24 -15.56 -13.57
N LYS A 333 2.97 -15.82 -13.85
CA LYS A 333 2.47 -16.26 -15.16
C LYS A 333 1.08 -15.70 -15.43
N LEU A 334 0.66 -15.79 -16.66
CA LEU A 334 -0.67 -15.33 -17.11
C LEU A 334 -1.53 -16.53 -17.47
N LEU A 335 -2.73 -16.61 -16.90
CA LEU A 335 -3.63 -17.74 -17.07
C LEU A 335 -4.92 -17.33 -17.76
N ASP A 336 -5.38 -18.16 -18.69
CA ASP A 336 -6.71 -18.05 -19.27
C ASP A 336 -7.80 -18.56 -18.30
N GLU A 337 -9.05 -18.58 -18.75
CA GLU A 337 -10.19 -19.04 -17.96
C GLU A 337 -10.14 -20.55 -17.66
N ASP A 338 -9.45 -21.33 -18.47
CA ASP A 338 -9.20 -22.76 -18.26
C ASP A 338 -7.98 -23.04 -17.35
N GLY A 339 -7.27 -22.01 -16.91
CA GLY A 339 -6.07 -22.09 -16.07
C GLY A 339 -4.80 -22.46 -16.83
N LYS A 340 -4.79 -22.30 -18.14
CA LYS A 340 -3.60 -22.54 -18.99
C LYS A 340 -2.80 -21.25 -19.15
N ASP A 341 -1.50 -21.38 -19.20
CA ASP A 341 -0.58 -20.25 -19.47
C ASP A 341 -0.80 -19.75 -20.91
N VAL A 342 -1.07 -18.45 -21.03
CA VAL A 342 -1.31 -17.79 -22.32
C VAL A 342 -0.01 -17.38 -23.04
N GLY A 343 1.13 -17.42 -22.35
CA GLY A 343 2.42 -17.06 -22.91
C GLY A 343 2.59 -15.57 -23.23
N VAL A 344 3.70 -15.27 -23.94
CA VAL A 344 4.07 -13.90 -24.33
C VAL A 344 3.04 -13.30 -25.29
N GLY A 345 2.62 -12.06 -25.01
CA GLY A 345 1.66 -11.29 -25.82
C GLY A 345 0.20 -11.67 -25.60
N GLY A 346 -0.09 -12.79 -24.92
CA GLY A 346 -1.46 -13.15 -24.53
C GLY A 346 -1.96 -12.32 -23.36
N VAL A 347 -3.29 -12.10 -23.29
CA VAL A 347 -3.94 -11.50 -22.13
C VAL A 347 -4.43 -12.60 -21.21
N GLY A 348 -4.02 -12.56 -19.95
CA GLY A 348 -4.41 -13.54 -18.94
C GLY A 348 -4.43 -12.96 -17.53
N GLU A 349 -5.02 -13.70 -16.59
CA GLU A 349 -5.01 -13.37 -15.18
C GLU A 349 -3.63 -13.63 -14.58
N ILE A 350 -3.07 -12.65 -13.86
CA ILE A 350 -1.79 -12.82 -13.14
C ILE A 350 -1.97 -13.88 -12.06
N ALA A 351 -1.16 -14.91 -12.11
CA ALA A 351 -0.99 -15.91 -11.06
C ALA A 351 0.43 -15.82 -10.47
N ILE A 352 0.52 -15.83 -9.14
CA ILE A 352 1.76 -15.60 -8.41
C ILE A 352 2.07 -16.79 -7.51
N ARG A 353 3.34 -17.20 -7.50
CA ARG A 353 3.89 -18.20 -6.59
C ARG A 353 5.23 -17.72 -6.05
N GLY A 354 5.48 -17.89 -4.76
CA GLY A 354 6.76 -17.51 -4.16
C GLY A 354 6.68 -17.28 -2.66
N ASP A 355 7.84 -16.93 -2.10
CA ASP A 355 7.99 -16.65 -0.66
C ASP A 355 7.21 -15.42 -0.19
N ASN A 356 6.74 -14.61 -1.13
CA ASN A 356 5.94 -13.42 -0.87
C ASN A 356 4.44 -13.71 -0.73
N VAL A 357 3.96 -14.88 -1.15
CA VAL A 357 2.54 -15.23 -1.09
C VAL A 357 2.12 -15.54 0.35
N MET A 358 1.00 -14.97 0.76
CA MET A 358 0.42 -15.19 2.10
C MET A 358 0.25 -16.66 2.46
N LYS A 359 0.21 -16.97 3.75
CA LYS A 359 -0.13 -18.30 4.27
C LYS A 359 -1.56 -18.71 3.90
N GLY A 360 -2.48 -17.75 3.92
CA GLY A 360 -3.88 -17.93 3.60
C GLY A 360 -4.72 -16.78 4.16
N TYR A 361 -6.04 -16.92 4.10
CA TYR A 361 -6.96 -16.01 4.78
C TYR A 361 -7.30 -16.52 6.17
N TRP A 362 -7.15 -15.65 7.17
CA TRP A 362 -7.39 -15.93 8.58
C TRP A 362 -8.78 -16.50 8.82
N ASP A 363 -8.82 -17.66 9.44
CA ASP A 363 -10.05 -18.42 9.75
C ASP A 363 -10.99 -18.61 8.54
N ASN A 364 -10.40 -18.70 7.32
CA ASN A 364 -11.19 -18.85 6.10
C ASN A 364 -10.50 -19.79 5.08
N PRO A 365 -10.47 -21.09 5.36
CA PRO A 365 -9.82 -22.08 4.50
C PRO A 365 -10.49 -22.20 3.12
N GLU A 366 -11.80 -21.94 3.02
CA GLU A 366 -12.52 -21.98 1.75
C GLU A 366 -12.05 -20.85 0.83
N ALA A 367 -11.99 -19.61 1.34
CA ALA A 367 -11.48 -18.50 0.55
C ALA A 367 -10.00 -18.68 0.19
N THR A 368 -9.21 -19.30 1.07
CA THR A 368 -7.80 -19.64 0.80
C THR A 368 -7.71 -20.63 -0.37
N ALA A 369 -8.49 -21.72 -0.35
CA ALA A 369 -8.49 -22.71 -1.42
C ALA A 369 -8.97 -22.13 -2.76
N GLN A 370 -9.89 -21.17 -2.75
CA GLN A 370 -10.35 -20.45 -3.94
C GLN A 370 -9.27 -19.51 -4.49
N ALA A 371 -8.53 -18.83 -3.61
CA ALA A 371 -7.49 -17.88 -4.00
C ALA A 371 -6.19 -18.58 -4.44
N ILE A 372 -5.87 -19.75 -3.86
CA ILE A 372 -4.62 -20.51 -4.10
C ILE A 372 -5.00 -21.98 -4.43
N PRO A 373 -5.72 -22.26 -5.52
CA PRO A 373 -6.27 -23.60 -5.78
C PRO A 373 -5.21 -24.66 -6.08
N ASP A 374 -4.05 -24.26 -6.60
CA ASP A 374 -3.01 -25.14 -7.13
C ASP A 374 -1.58 -24.67 -6.75
N GLY A 375 -1.46 -23.91 -5.66
CA GLY A 375 -0.22 -23.28 -5.22
C GLY A 375 0.12 -21.97 -5.96
N TRP A 376 -0.76 -21.50 -6.83
CA TRP A 376 -0.67 -20.20 -7.50
C TRP A 376 -1.78 -19.27 -7.00
N PHE A 377 -1.38 -18.18 -6.40
CA PHE A 377 -2.32 -17.15 -5.97
C PHE A 377 -2.93 -16.43 -7.19
N ARG A 378 -4.24 -16.41 -7.28
CA ARG A 378 -5.04 -15.77 -8.33
C ARG A 378 -5.33 -14.34 -7.92
N THR A 379 -4.83 -13.38 -8.69
CA THR A 379 -4.90 -11.96 -8.29
C THR A 379 -6.19 -11.27 -8.68
N GLY A 380 -6.88 -11.76 -9.69
CA GLY A 380 -8.00 -11.08 -10.33
C GLY A 380 -7.59 -9.91 -11.23
N ASP A 381 -6.28 -9.68 -11.42
CA ASP A 381 -5.77 -8.63 -12.30
C ASP A 381 -5.34 -9.25 -13.64
N MET A 382 -5.82 -8.66 -14.75
CA MET A 382 -5.50 -9.07 -16.12
C MET A 382 -4.28 -8.33 -16.62
N ALA A 383 -3.36 -9.04 -17.29
CA ALA A 383 -2.13 -8.47 -17.82
C ALA A 383 -1.69 -9.11 -19.15
N THR A 384 -0.72 -8.49 -19.78
CA THR A 384 0.12 -9.06 -20.83
C THR A 384 1.56 -9.14 -20.33
N VAL A 385 2.39 -9.98 -20.96
CA VAL A 385 3.84 -10.06 -20.72
C VAL A 385 4.55 -9.98 -22.05
N ASP A 386 5.66 -9.21 -22.12
CA ASP A 386 6.49 -9.11 -23.30
C ASP A 386 7.61 -10.17 -23.28
N ASP A 387 8.40 -10.25 -24.37
CA ASP A 387 9.51 -11.19 -24.55
C ASP A 387 10.71 -10.93 -23.62
N GLU A 388 10.79 -9.76 -22.98
CA GLU A 388 11.78 -9.43 -21.96
C GLU A 388 11.28 -9.70 -20.52
N GLY A 389 10.02 -10.16 -20.37
CA GLY A 389 9.40 -10.53 -19.10
C GLY A 389 8.75 -9.36 -18.34
N TYR A 390 8.50 -8.21 -18.99
CA TYR A 390 7.78 -7.10 -18.38
C TYR A 390 6.28 -7.31 -18.48
N TYR A 391 5.61 -7.15 -17.34
CA TYR A 391 4.16 -7.26 -17.26
C TYR A 391 3.50 -5.89 -17.40
N THR A 392 2.43 -5.83 -18.17
CA THR A 392 1.57 -4.64 -18.31
C THR A 392 0.18 -5.00 -17.84
N ILE A 393 -0.31 -4.32 -16.79
CA ILE A 393 -1.70 -4.48 -16.33
C ILE A 393 -2.64 -3.95 -17.40
N VAL A 394 -3.55 -4.78 -17.83
CA VAL A 394 -4.63 -4.38 -18.76
C VAL A 394 -5.80 -3.79 -17.97
N ASP A 395 -6.32 -4.53 -16.99
CA ASP A 395 -7.28 -4.06 -15.98
C ASP A 395 -7.58 -5.14 -14.93
N ARG A 396 -8.54 -4.87 -14.04
CA ARG A 396 -9.11 -5.91 -13.18
C ARG A 396 -10.20 -6.67 -13.91
N LYS A 397 -10.22 -8.00 -13.77
CA LYS A 397 -11.24 -8.87 -14.37
C LYS A 397 -12.67 -8.40 -14.05
N LYS A 398 -12.90 -7.90 -12.83
CA LYS A 398 -14.20 -7.39 -12.37
C LYS A 398 -14.54 -5.96 -12.82
N ASP A 399 -13.55 -5.16 -13.21
CA ASP A 399 -13.72 -3.76 -13.60
C ASP A 399 -13.82 -3.60 -15.12
N MET A 400 -13.57 -4.69 -15.88
CA MET A 400 -13.73 -4.75 -17.32
C MET A 400 -15.17 -4.45 -17.71
N ILE A 401 -15.36 -3.53 -18.65
CA ILE A 401 -16.68 -3.12 -19.15
C ILE A 401 -17.05 -4.03 -20.31
N LEU A 402 -18.18 -4.71 -20.19
CA LEU A 402 -18.68 -5.62 -21.22
C LEU A 402 -19.70 -4.92 -22.13
N ARG A 403 -19.22 -4.15 -23.10
CA ARG A 403 -20.05 -3.34 -23.97
C ARG A 403 -20.51 -4.12 -25.21
N GLY A 404 -21.74 -4.62 -25.21
CA GLY A 404 -22.29 -5.36 -26.33
C GLY A 404 -21.46 -6.60 -26.71
N GLY A 405 -20.87 -7.29 -25.74
CA GLY A 405 -20.02 -8.46 -25.95
C GLY A 405 -18.55 -8.12 -26.27
N MET A 406 -18.19 -6.83 -26.31
CA MET A 406 -16.81 -6.38 -26.51
C MET A 406 -16.20 -5.94 -25.17
N ASN A 407 -15.01 -6.46 -24.88
CA ASN A 407 -14.26 -6.08 -23.70
C ASN A 407 -13.66 -4.68 -23.87
N VAL A 408 -13.98 -3.78 -22.94
CA VAL A 408 -13.34 -2.46 -22.83
C VAL A 408 -12.66 -2.41 -21.48
N TYR A 409 -11.37 -2.13 -21.50
CA TYR A 409 -10.56 -2.02 -20.31
C TYR A 409 -10.48 -0.55 -19.87
N PRO A 410 -11.05 -0.18 -18.72
CA PRO A 410 -11.05 1.19 -18.22
C PRO A 410 -9.68 1.87 -18.28
N ARG A 411 -8.62 1.16 -17.92
CA ARG A 411 -7.27 1.69 -17.91
C ARG A 411 -6.80 2.18 -19.30
N GLU A 412 -7.09 1.43 -20.35
CA GLU A 412 -6.70 1.82 -21.72
C GLU A 412 -7.32 3.19 -22.12
N VAL A 413 -8.55 3.40 -21.68
CA VAL A 413 -9.27 4.65 -21.94
C VAL A 413 -8.76 5.77 -21.03
N GLU A 414 -8.48 5.49 -19.77
CA GLU A 414 -7.90 6.43 -18.80
C GLU A 414 -6.53 6.92 -19.25
N GLU A 415 -5.64 6.02 -19.66
CA GLU A 415 -4.29 6.35 -20.17
C GLU A 415 -4.36 7.32 -21.37
N LEU A 416 -5.30 7.09 -22.28
CA LEU A 416 -5.49 8.03 -23.37
C LEU A 416 -5.98 9.39 -22.87
N ILE A 417 -7.00 9.43 -22.00
CA ILE A 417 -7.57 10.70 -21.51
C ILE A 417 -6.55 11.48 -20.68
N TYR A 418 -5.65 10.82 -19.95
CA TYR A 418 -4.54 11.49 -19.24
C TYR A 418 -3.57 12.23 -20.16
N THR A 419 -3.49 11.89 -21.45
CA THR A 419 -2.69 12.64 -22.41
C THR A 419 -3.36 13.95 -22.88
N HIS A 420 -4.59 14.23 -22.48
CA HIS A 420 -5.25 15.50 -22.73
C HIS A 420 -4.66 16.58 -21.80
N PRO A 421 -4.18 17.74 -22.33
CA PRO A 421 -3.42 18.72 -21.55
C PRO A 421 -4.20 19.34 -20.38
N ASP A 422 -5.54 19.40 -20.48
CA ASP A 422 -6.40 20.04 -19.48
C ASP A 422 -7.00 19.06 -18.47
N VAL A 423 -6.76 17.76 -18.61
CA VAL A 423 -7.22 16.76 -17.63
C VAL A 423 -6.18 16.58 -16.52
N LEU A 424 -6.64 16.63 -15.29
CA LEU A 424 -5.83 16.40 -14.09
C LEU A 424 -5.98 14.95 -13.60
N GLU A 425 -7.22 14.47 -13.47
CA GLU A 425 -7.53 13.09 -13.06
C GLU A 425 -8.70 12.56 -13.88
N VAL A 426 -8.73 11.23 -14.08
CA VAL A 426 -9.83 10.53 -14.74
C VAL A 426 -10.10 9.19 -14.09
N ALA A 427 -11.36 8.79 -14.06
CA ALA A 427 -11.79 7.45 -13.72
C ALA A 427 -12.83 6.97 -14.75
N VAL A 428 -12.55 5.84 -15.38
CA VAL A 428 -13.46 5.21 -16.35
C VAL A 428 -14.20 4.07 -15.66
N VAL A 429 -15.53 4.03 -15.86
CA VAL A 429 -16.42 3.08 -15.19
C VAL A 429 -17.49 2.56 -16.14
N ALA A 430 -18.06 1.39 -15.81
CA ALA A 430 -19.25 0.88 -16.49
C ALA A 430 -20.46 1.74 -16.13
N VAL A 431 -21.25 2.08 -17.14
CA VAL A 431 -22.56 2.72 -16.99
C VAL A 431 -23.61 1.78 -17.58
N PRO A 432 -24.71 1.47 -16.89
CA PRO A 432 -25.75 0.61 -17.42
C PRO A 432 -26.31 1.14 -18.77
N ASP A 433 -26.55 0.24 -19.72
CA ASP A 433 -27.11 0.55 -21.04
C ASP A 433 -28.14 -0.52 -21.41
N GLU A 434 -29.36 -0.10 -21.79
CA GLU A 434 -30.49 -1.00 -22.05
C GLU A 434 -30.26 -1.94 -23.26
N LEU A 435 -29.47 -1.51 -24.25
CA LEU A 435 -29.22 -2.26 -25.46
C LEU A 435 -27.93 -3.07 -25.42
N LEU A 436 -26.90 -2.55 -24.76
CA LEU A 436 -25.56 -3.11 -24.79
C LEU A 436 -25.17 -3.78 -23.47
N GLY A 437 -26.05 -3.74 -22.45
CA GLY A 437 -25.79 -4.17 -21.09
C GLY A 437 -24.98 -3.11 -20.32
N GLU A 438 -23.79 -2.80 -20.81
CA GLU A 438 -22.94 -1.76 -20.26
C GLU A 438 -22.42 -0.82 -21.34
N ASN A 439 -22.15 0.42 -20.96
CA ASN A 439 -21.49 1.43 -21.78
C ASN A 439 -20.30 2.04 -21.00
N VAL A 440 -19.42 2.75 -21.71
CA VAL A 440 -18.26 3.38 -21.13
C VAL A 440 -18.62 4.78 -20.64
N GLY A 441 -18.37 5.05 -19.35
CA GLY A 441 -18.49 6.37 -18.72
C GLY A 441 -17.13 6.84 -18.21
N ALA A 442 -16.93 8.17 -18.13
CA ALA A 442 -15.72 8.78 -17.58
C ALA A 442 -16.03 9.96 -16.67
N ALA A 443 -15.60 9.91 -15.43
CA ALA A 443 -15.51 11.06 -14.53
C ALA A 443 -14.16 11.73 -14.70
N ILE A 444 -14.13 13.04 -14.92
CA ILE A 444 -12.89 13.79 -15.12
C ILE A 444 -12.76 14.95 -14.13
N VAL A 445 -11.53 15.20 -13.68
CA VAL A 445 -11.14 16.41 -12.97
C VAL A 445 -10.31 17.24 -13.94
N LEU A 446 -10.75 18.45 -14.24
CA LEU A 446 -10.01 19.38 -15.09
C LEU A 446 -9.00 20.19 -14.27
N ARG A 447 -7.94 20.63 -14.93
CA ARG A 447 -6.94 21.52 -14.31
C ARG A 447 -7.57 22.87 -13.97
N PRO A 448 -7.15 23.55 -12.90
CA PRO A 448 -7.64 24.87 -12.56
C PRO A 448 -7.41 25.89 -13.69
N GLY A 449 -8.44 26.68 -13.98
CA GLY A 449 -8.33 27.80 -14.92
C GLY A 449 -8.48 27.46 -16.40
N VAL A 450 -8.72 26.19 -16.76
CA VAL A 450 -9.01 25.79 -18.15
C VAL A 450 -10.48 26.07 -18.50
N THR A 451 -10.75 26.23 -19.80
CA THR A 451 -12.09 26.49 -20.34
C THR A 451 -12.66 25.29 -21.12
N THR A 452 -11.91 24.20 -21.17
CA THR A 452 -12.28 22.95 -21.85
C THR A 452 -13.54 22.35 -21.23
N SER A 453 -14.48 21.94 -22.06
CA SER A 453 -15.71 21.25 -21.63
C SER A 453 -15.55 19.74 -21.61
N VAL A 454 -16.48 19.05 -20.96
CA VAL A 454 -16.51 17.57 -21.00
C VAL A 454 -16.76 17.03 -22.41
N GLU A 455 -17.52 17.76 -23.21
CA GLU A 455 -17.79 17.46 -24.62
C GLU A 455 -16.52 17.53 -25.47
N ASP A 456 -15.64 18.51 -25.19
CA ASP A 456 -14.34 18.63 -25.87
C ASP A 456 -13.44 17.43 -25.56
N VAL A 457 -13.35 17.02 -24.29
CA VAL A 457 -12.59 15.84 -23.89
C VAL A 457 -13.17 14.57 -24.51
N GLN A 458 -14.49 14.43 -24.56
CA GLN A 458 -15.16 13.30 -25.22
C GLN A 458 -14.85 13.26 -26.71
N ALA A 459 -14.98 14.39 -27.39
CA ALA A 459 -14.70 14.49 -28.83
C ALA A 459 -13.24 14.17 -29.13
N TRP A 460 -12.33 14.72 -28.33
CA TRP A 460 -10.90 14.46 -28.41
C TRP A 460 -10.55 12.97 -28.22
N THR A 461 -11.18 12.31 -27.25
CA THR A 461 -11.00 10.88 -26.98
C THR A 461 -11.55 10.03 -28.13
N LYS A 462 -12.75 10.39 -28.65
CA LYS A 462 -13.42 9.68 -29.75
C LYS A 462 -12.58 9.63 -31.02
N GLU A 463 -11.79 10.65 -31.32
CA GLU A 463 -10.93 10.70 -32.49
C GLU A 463 -9.68 9.79 -32.39
N ARG A 464 -9.34 9.35 -31.17
CA ARG A 464 -8.05 8.70 -30.86
C ARG A 464 -8.15 7.26 -30.41
N ILE A 465 -9.36 6.76 -30.17
CA ILE A 465 -9.58 5.38 -29.73
C ILE A 465 -10.70 4.71 -30.55
N ALA A 466 -10.72 3.39 -30.55
CA ALA A 466 -11.75 2.64 -31.27
C ALA A 466 -13.16 3.03 -30.84
N ALA A 467 -14.09 3.06 -31.81
CA ALA A 467 -15.46 3.58 -31.59
C ALA A 467 -16.24 2.89 -30.47
N TYR A 468 -15.94 1.64 -30.16
CA TYR A 468 -16.61 0.92 -29.06
C TYR A 468 -16.00 1.21 -27.68
N LYS A 469 -14.81 1.81 -27.60
CA LYS A 469 -14.07 2.07 -26.35
C LYS A 469 -14.28 3.47 -25.79
N TYR A 470 -14.54 4.49 -26.63
CA TYR A 470 -14.63 5.86 -26.13
C TYR A 470 -15.83 6.06 -25.19
N PRO A 471 -15.71 6.87 -24.11
CA PRO A 471 -16.80 7.12 -23.17
C PRO A 471 -18.00 7.78 -23.85
N ARG A 472 -19.19 7.23 -23.63
CA ARG A 472 -20.46 7.78 -24.12
C ARG A 472 -21.03 8.83 -23.17
N THR A 473 -20.69 8.70 -21.91
CA THR A 473 -21.05 9.64 -20.87
C THR A 473 -19.77 10.18 -20.24
N VAL A 474 -19.53 11.48 -20.33
CA VAL A 474 -18.41 12.15 -19.65
C VAL A 474 -18.99 13.19 -18.73
N TRP A 475 -18.51 13.25 -17.48
CA TRP A 475 -18.95 14.26 -16.51
C TRP A 475 -17.75 14.79 -15.72
N GLN A 476 -17.84 16.04 -15.33
CA GLN A 476 -16.85 16.70 -14.50
C GLN A 476 -17.18 16.52 -13.03
N VAL A 477 -16.14 16.29 -12.22
CA VAL A 477 -16.19 16.31 -10.76
C VAL A 477 -15.09 17.24 -10.23
N GLU A 478 -15.28 17.75 -9.00
CA GLU A 478 -14.26 18.57 -8.34
C GLU A 478 -13.08 17.70 -7.90
N GLU A 479 -13.36 16.49 -7.40
CA GLU A 479 -12.38 15.47 -7.03
C GLU A 479 -12.94 14.06 -7.27
N LEU A 480 -12.06 13.09 -7.50
CA LEU A 480 -12.43 11.69 -7.54
C LEU A 480 -12.42 11.07 -6.14
N PRO A 481 -13.34 10.14 -5.82
CA PRO A 481 -13.32 9.46 -4.53
C PRO A 481 -12.04 8.64 -4.37
N LYS A 482 -11.36 8.82 -3.24
CA LYS A 482 -10.08 8.17 -2.94
C LYS A 482 -10.15 7.41 -1.63
N GLY A 483 -9.54 6.24 -1.61
CA GLY A 483 -9.31 5.48 -0.39
C GLY A 483 -8.23 6.09 0.50
N PRO A 484 -8.02 5.53 1.70
CA PRO A 484 -7.02 6.03 2.66
C PRO A 484 -5.58 6.00 2.14
N THR A 485 -5.33 5.18 1.13
CA THR A 485 -4.03 5.05 0.46
C THR A 485 -3.86 6.04 -0.70
N GLY A 486 -4.84 6.91 -0.96
CA GLY A 486 -4.85 7.81 -2.11
C GLY A 486 -5.29 7.17 -3.43
N LYS A 487 -5.64 5.87 -3.43
CA LYS A 487 -6.13 5.15 -4.61
C LYS A 487 -7.56 5.57 -4.94
N ILE A 488 -7.84 5.83 -6.23
CA ILE A 488 -9.18 6.12 -6.73
C ILE A 488 -10.10 4.90 -6.51
N LEU A 489 -11.28 5.13 -5.93
CA LEU A 489 -12.30 4.12 -5.64
C LEU A 489 -13.32 4.09 -6.77
N ARG A 490 -13.03 3.40 -7.88
CA ARG A 490 -13.91 3.32 -9.05
C ARG A 490 -15.35 2.92 -8.70
N ARG A 491 -15.55 2.05 -7.71
CA ARG A 491 -16.88 1.62 -7.24
C ARG A 491 -17.76 2.74 -6.67
N GLU A 492 -17.14 3.86 -6.29
CA GLU A 492 -17.82 5.05 -5.73
C GLU A 492 -17.98 6.15 -6.79
N VAL A 493 -17.50 5.91 -8.01
CA VAL A 493 -17.65 6.82 -9.14
C VAL A 493 -18.94 6.47 -9.88
N HIS A 494 -19.91 7.36 -9.80
CA HIS A 494 -21.22 7.18 -10.44
C HIS A 494 -21.54 8.37 -11.36
N PRO A 495 -22.17 8.12 -12.51
CA PRO A 495 -22.67 9.23 -13.33
C PRO A 495 -23.69 10.06 -12.54
N PRO A 496 -23.81 11.37 -12.82
CA PRO A 496 -24.86 12.19 -12.22
C PRO A 496 -26.24 11.56 -12.48
N THR A 497 -27.05 11.50 -11.46
CA THR A 497 -28.47 11.10 -11.62
C THR A 497 -29.17 12.09 -12.52
N ALA A 498 -29.80 11.60 -13.59
CA ALA A 498 -30.55 12.39 -14.55
C ALA A 498 -31.75 13.11 -13.89
#